data_8abbc325a5bec89bc2057fd905c62552
#
_entry.id   8abbc325a5bec89bc2057fd905c62552
#
_cell.length_a   1.000
_cell.length_b   1.000
_cell.length_c   1.000
_cell.angle_alpha   90.00
_cell.angle_beta   90.00
_cell.angle_gamma   90.00
#
_symmetry.space_group_name_H-M   'P 1'
#
loop_
_entity.id
_entity.type
_entity.pdbx_description
1 polymer ?
#
loop_
_entity_poly.entity_id
_entity_poly.type
_entity_poly.pdbx_seq_one_letter_code
_entity_poly.pdbx_strand_id
1 'polypeptide(L)'
;MLNTRHWDRHKTGGLNFTELGFGTAPLGNLYKAISDAEARATLDQAWESGMRYFDTAPLYGLGLSETRLNGFLRDKPRDQYLLSSKVGRIMKPCAPEARTGLGKWFDVPQRQE
;
A
#
# COMPACT_ATOMS: atom_id res chain seq x y z
N MET A 1 -14.29 11.28 13.18
CA MET A 1 -13.54 11.52 11.92
C MET A 1 -12.16 12.06 12.24
N LEU A 2 -11.13 11.60 11.54
CA LEU A 2 -9.78 12.08 11.73
C LEU A 2 -9.63 13.52 11.23
N ASN A 3 -8.80 14.30 11.92
CA ASN A 3 -8.41 15.62 11.47
C ASN A 3 -7.59 15.52 10.19
N THR A 4 -7.62 16.57 9.39
CA THR A 4 -6.85 16.66 8.16
C THR A 4 -5.90 17.85 8.22
N ARG A 5 -4.80 17.73 7.46
CA ARG A 5 -3.87 18.84 7.22
C ARG A 5 -3.82 19.11 5.72
N HIS A 6 -4.01 20.36 5.38
CA HIS A 6 -3.95 20.80 3.99
C HIS A 6 -2.51 21.18 3.61
N TRP A 7 -2.07 20.70 2.45
CA TRP A 7 -0.76 21.05 1.88
C TRP A 7 -0.95 21.54 0.45
N ASP A 8 -0.48 22.75 0.16
CA ASP A 8 -0.56 23.34 -1.19
C ASP A 8 0.61 24.26 -1.44
N ARG A 9 1.78 23.65 -1.68
CA ARG A 9 3.02 24.42 -1.94
C ARG A 9 2.95 25.26 -3.20
N HIS A 10 2.22 24.79 -4.20
CA HIS A 10 2.16 25.42 -5.51
C HIS A 10 0.85 26.15 -5.79
N LYS A 11 -0.02 26.26 -4.81
CA LYS A 11 -1.33 26.92 -4.91
C LYS A 11 -2.19 26.38 -6.06
N THR A 12 -2.19 25.06 -6.23
CA THR A 12 -2.93 24.34 -7.28
C THR A 12 -4.16 23.58 -6.74
N GLY A 13 -4.65 23.97 -5.55
CA GLY A 13 -5.73 23.28 -4.85
C GLY A 13 -5.25 22.36 -3.74
N GLY A 14 -4.03 21.84 -3.86
CA GLY A 14 -3.36 21.10 -2.83
C GLY A 14 -3.94 19.73 -2.51
N LEU A 15 -3.48 19.17 -1.39
CA LEU A 15 -3.87 17.86 -0.90
C LEU A 15 -4.28 17.95 0.57
N ASN A 16 -5.31 17.19 0.94
CA ASN A 16 -5.76 17.06 2.31
C ASN A 16 -5.32 15.71 2.86
N PHE A 17 -4.38 15.73 3.78
CA PHE A 17 -3.90 14.51 4.45
C PHE A 17 -4.66 14.30 5.75
N THR A 18 -5.14 13.09 5.99
CA THR A 18 -5.55 12.73 7.35
C THR A 18 -4.29 12.69 8.24
N GLU A 19 -4.41 13.14 9.49
CA GLU A 19 -3.25 13.17 10.41
C GLU A 19 -2.69 11.79 10.69
N LEU A 20 -3.53 10.76 10.59
CA LEU A 20 -3.11 9.36 10.66
C LEU A 20 -3.25 8.74 9.27
N GLY A 21 -2.15 8.23 8.75
CA GLY A 21 -2.10 7.53 7.47
C GLY A 21 -1.84 6.04 7.65
N PHE A 22 -2.06 5.27 6.61
CA PHE A 22 -1.89 3.82 6.60
C PHE A 22 -0.66 3.43 5.77
N GLY A 23 0.36 2.89 6.44
CA GLY A 23 1.52 2.30 5.76
C GLY A 23 1.26 0.83 5.43
N THR A 24 1.44 0.44 4.18
CA THR A 24 0.99 -0.87 3.68
C THR A 24 2.08 -1.94 3.59
N ALA A 25 3.26 -1.73 4.14
CA ALA A 25 4.30 -2.77 4.12
C ALA A 25 3.82 -4.11 4.74
N PRO A 26 3.08 -4.11 5.85
CA PRO A 26 2.53 -5.37 6.38
C PRO A 26 1.56 -6.08 5.43
N LEU A 27 0.91 -5.36 4.52
CA LEU A 27 0.06 -5.98 3.48
C LEU A 27 0.87 -6.70 2.41
N GLY A 28 2.18 -6.51 2.38
CA GLY A 28 3.11 -7.25 1.54
C GLY A 28 3.67 -8.48 2.24
N ASN A 29 3.09 -8.89 3.37
CA ASN A 29 3.60 -10.01 4.18
C ASN A 29 4.99 -9.74 4.74
N LEU A 30 5.22 -8.51 5.21
CA LEU A 30 6.46 -8.15 5.89
C LEU A 30 6.53 -8.91 7.23
N TYR A 31 7.60 -9.67 7.44
CA TYR A 31 7.88 -10.50 8.60
C TYR A 31 6.87 -11.63 8.88
N LYS A 32 5.68 -11.59 8.34
CA LYS A 32 4.63 -12.58 8.59
C LYS A 32 3.66 -12.61 7.41
N ALA A 33 3.35 -13.81 6.94
CA ALA A 33 2.28 -13.98 5.95
C ALA A 33 0.92 -13.76 6.60
N ILE A 34 0.07 -12.99 5.95
CA ILE A 34 -1.33 -12.82 6.30
C ILE A 34 -2.21 -13.19 5.10
N SER A 35 -3.45 -13.56 5.34
CA SER A 35 -4.38 -13.88 4.27
C SER A 35 -4.90 -12.61 3.59
N ASP A 36 -5.45 -12.75 2.38
CA ASP A 36 -6.13 -11.66 1.71
C ASP A 36 -7.32 -11.14 2.54
N ALA A 37 -8.02 -12.05 3.22
CA ALA A 37 -9.14 -11.68 4.09
C ALA A 37 -8.68 -10.83 5.28
N GLU A 38 -7.57 -11.18 5.92
CA GLU A 38 -7.00 -10.38 7.02
C GLU A 38 -6.54 -9.01 6.53
N ALA A 39 -5.88 -8.96 5.38
CA ALA A 39 -5.45 -7.71 4.78
C ALA A 39 -6.66 -6.81 4.48
N ARG A 40 -7.71 -7.37 3.89
CA ARG A 40 -8.95 -6.62 3.60
C ARG A 40 -9.63 -6.13 4.87
N ALA A 41 -9.74 -6.96 5.89
CA ALA A 41 -10.36 -6.57 7.16
C ALA A 41 -9.60 -5.40 7.81
N THR A 42 -8.27 -5.42 7.75
CA THR A 42 -7.43 -4.34 8.27
C THR A 42 -7.67 -3.03 7.52
N LEU A 43 -7.76 -3.08 6.19
CA LEU A 43 -8.04 -1.91 5.36
C LEU A 43 -9.46 -1.37 5.59
N ASP A 44 -10.44 -2.27 5.71
CA ASP A 44 -11.82 -1.87 6.03
C ASP A 44 -11.87 -1.12 7.36
N GLN A 45 -11.19 -1.64 8.38
CA GLN A 45 -11.15 -1.00 9.70
C GLN A 45 -10.47 0.38 9.64
N ALA A 46 -9.37 0.48 8.89
CA ALA A 46 -8.68 1.76 8.71
C ALA A 46 -9.60 2.79 8.04
N TRP A 47 -10.31 2.38 7.00
CA TRP A 47 -11.27 3.24 6.30
C TRP A 47 -12.41 3.70 7.20
N GLU A 48 -13.00 2.78 7.95
CA GLU A 48 -14.08 3.09 8.90
C GLU A 48 -13.61 4.02 10.02
N SER A 49 -12.33 3.93 10.40
CA SER A 49 -11.72 4.82 11.39
C SER A 49 -11.42 6.22 10.84
N GLY A 50 -11.62 6.44 9.55
CA GLY A 50 -11.44 7.74 8.92
C GLY A 50 -10.10 7.95 8.22
N MET A 51 -9.23 6.96 8.16
CA MET A 51 -7.96 7.07 7.42
C MET A 51 -8.24 7.23 5.92
N ARG A 52 -7.60 8.23 5.30
CA ARG A 52 -7.79 8.56 3.89
C ARG A 52 -6.46 8.81 3.17
N TYR A 53 -5.35 8.43 3.80
CA TYR A 53 -4.03 8.49 3.19
C TYR A 53 -3.36 7.12 3.30
N PHE A 54 -2.98 6.55 2.14
CA PHE A 54 -2.38 5.22 2.05
C PHE A 54 -1.03 5.33 1.33
N ASP A 55 0.02 4.76 1.94
CA ASP A 55 1.35 4.72 1.34
C ASP A 55 1.77 3.29 1.06
N THR A 56 2.28 3.05 -0.15
CA THR A 56 2.72 1.73 -0.59
C THR A 56 4.05 1.82 -1.36
N ALA A 57 4.53 0.70 -1.86
CA ALA A 57 5.72 0.63 -2.70
C ALA A 57 5.72 -0.65 -3.54
N PRO A 58 6.36 -0.61 -4.73
CA PRO A 58 6.52 -1.82 -5.55
C PRO A 58 7.21 -2.96 -4.81
N LEU A 59 8.21 -2.65 -3.97
CA LEU A 59 8.96 -3.65 -3.22
C LEU A 59 8.13 -4.34 -2.13
N TYR A 60 7.09 -3.72 -1.60
CA TYR A 60 6.30 -4.28 -0.50
C TYR A 60 5.62 -5.59 -0.93
N GLY A 61 6.24 -6.71 -0.55
CA GLY A 61 5.78 -8.02 -0.98
C GLY A 61 5.93 -8.27 -2.48
N LEU A 62 6.86 -7.58 -3.16
CA LEU A 62 7.09 -7.73 -4.60
C LEU A 62 5.81 -7.55 -5.41
N GLY A 63 5.04 -6.52 -5.08
CA GLY A 63 3.78 -6.18 -5.73
C GLY A 63 2.54 -6.64 -4.97
N LEU A 64 2.66 -7.47 -3.95
CA LEU A 64 1.51 -7.98 -3.19
C LEU A 64 0.75 -6.85 -2.48
N SER A 65 1.47 -5.93 -1.84
CA SER A 65 0.85 -4.79 -1.15
C SER A 65 0.05 -3.92 -2.12
N GLU A 66 0.64 -3.55 -3.26
CA GLU A 66 -0.05 -2.75 -4.27
C GLU A 66 -1.29 -3.48 -4.82
N THR A 67 -1.20 -4.79 -5.04
CA THR A 67 -2.33 -5.60 -5.51
C THR A 67 -3.47 -5.62 -4.50
N ARG A 68 -3.16 -5.85 -3.23
CA ARG A 68 -4.17 -5.87 -2.16
C ARG A 68 -4.81 -4.50 -1.95
N LEU A 69 -3.99 -3.46 -1.97
CA LEU A 69 -4.48 -2.10 -1.82
C LEU A 69 -5.36 -1.68 -3.01
N ASN A 70 -4.99 -2.05 -4.23
CA ASN A 70 -5.82 -1.81 -5.41
C ASN A 70 -7.18 -2.49 -5.30
N GLY A 71 -7.22 -3.76 -4.88
CA GLY A 71 -8.47 -4.49 -4.68
C GLY A 71 -9.41 -3.81 -3.68
N PHE A 72 -8.85 -3.11 -2.71
CA PHE A 72 -9.62 -2.35 -1.73
C PHE A 72 -10.03 -0.97 -2.26
N LEU A 73 -9.10 -0.21 -2.84
CA LEU A 73 -9.35 1.18 -3.23
C LEU A 73 -10.20 1.33 -4.49
N ARG A 74 -10.21 0.32 -5.35
CA ARG A 74 -10.94 0.38 -6.63
C ARG A 74 -12.43 0.67 -6.48
N ASP A 75 -13.02 0.32 -5.35
CA ASP A 75 -14.44 0.53 -5.07
C ASP A 75 -14.70 1.81 -4.27
N LYS A 76 -13.65 2.58 -3.96
CA LYS A 76 -13.77 3.83 -3.22
C LYS A 76 -13.75 5.03 -4.17
N PRO A 77 -14.50 6.11 -3.88
CA PRO A 77 -14.42 7.32 -4.70
C PRO A 77 -12.99 7.87 -4.71
N ARG A 78 -12.44 8.10 -5.90
CA ARG A 78 -11.01 8.49 -6.06
C ARG A 78 -10.68 9.82 -5.37
N ASP A 79 -11.64 10.74 -5.30
CA ASP A 79 -11.46 12.05 -4.67
C ASP A 79 -11.52 12.01 -3.14
N GLN A 80 -11.79 10.86 -2.55
CA GLN A 80 -11.90 10.73 -1.09
C GLN A 80 -10.63 10.22 -0.42
N TYR A 81 -9.60 9.87 -1.17
CA TYR A 81 -8.36 9.37 -0.57
C TYR A 81 -7.13 9.85 -1.31
N LEU A 82 -6.00 9.84 -0.59
CA LEU A 82 -4.68 10.07 -1.15
C LEU A 82 -3.89 8.76 -1.16
N LEU A 83 -3.13 8.58 -2.22
CA LEU A 83 -2.30 7.41 -2.43
C LEU A 83 -0.90 7.85 -2.82
N SER A 84 0.10 7.35 -2.11
CA SER A 84 1.50 7.51 -2.49
C SER A 84 2.14 6.15 -2.72
N SER A 85 3.05 6.09 -3.68
CA SER A 85 3.90 4.94 -3.93
C SER A 85 5.31 5.43 -4.21
N LYS A 86 6.19 4.54 -4.65
CA LYS A 86 7.60 4.84 -4.83
C LYS A 86 8.06 4.49 -6.23
N VAL A 87 9.14 5.11 -6.67
CA VAL A 87 9.80 4.85 -7.95
C VAL A 87 11.24 4.43 -7.71
N GLY A 88 11.89 3.91 -8.74
CA GLY A 88 13.31 3.51 -8.67
C GLY A 88 13.54 2.02 -8.65
N ARG A 89 12.48 1.21 -8.46
CA ARG A 89 12.54 -0.25 -8.49
C ARG A 89 11.46 -0.81 -9.39
N ILE A 90 11.82 -1.82 -10.18
CA ILE A 90 10.90 -2.50 -11.09
C ILE A 90 10.86 -3.97 -10.71
N MET A 91 9.66 -4.47 -10.43
CA MET A 91 9.44 -5.90 -10.15
C MET A 91 9.22 -6.64 -11.46
N LYS A 92 10.03 -7.67 -11.71
CA LYS A 92 9.94 -8.49 -12.91
C LYS A 92 9.62 -9.94 -12.55
N PRO A 93 8.81 -10.64 -13.34
CA PRO A 93 8.65 -12.09 -13.17
C PRO A 93 10.00 -12.78 -13.25
N CYS A 94 10.20 -13.82 -12.45
CA CYS A 94 11.44 -14.59 -12.46
C CYS A 94 11.19 -16.04 -12.08
N ALA A 95 12.17 -16.91 -12.40
CA ALA A 95 12.17 -18.28 -11.92
C ALA A 95 12.45 -18.31 -10.40
N PRO A 96 12.00 -19.33 -9.66
CA PRO A 96 12.19 -19.40 -8.20
C PRO A 96 13.67 -19.26 -7.79
N GLU A 97 14.57 -19.87 -8.51
CA GLU A 97 16.01 -19.83 -8.23
C GLU A 97 16.66 -18.47 -8.47
N ALA A 98 16.00 -17.60 -9.22
CA ALA A 98 16.52 -16.27 -9.51
C ALA A 98 16.08 -15.22 -8.48
N ARG A 99 15.25 -15.60 -7.53
CA ARG A 99 14.76 -14.68 -6.48
C ARG A 99 15.87 -14.30 -5.53
N THR A 100 15.94 -13.00 -5.23
CA THR A 100 16.89 -12.43 -4.27
C THR A 100 16.17 -11.47 -3.33
N GLY A 101 16.79 -11.15 -2.20
CA GLY A 101 16.30 -10.09 -1.31
C GLY A 101 14.99 -10.36 -0.59
N LEU A 102 14.58 -11.63 -0.46
CA LEU A 102 13.29 -11.99 0.12
C LEU A 102 13.26 -12.01 1.65
N GLY A 103 14.38 -11.92 2.33
CA GLY A 103 14.55 -12.28 3.76
C GLY A 103 13.44 -11.93 4.73
N LYS A 104 12.62 -10.95 4.45
CA LYS A 104 11.51 -10.51 5.32
C LYS A 104 10.14 -10.48 4.63
N TRP A 105 10.06 -10.92 3.38
CA TRP A 105 8.79 -11.00 2.64
C TRP A 105 8.39 -12.46 2.49
N PHE A 106 7.21 -12.81 2.99
CA PHE A 106 6.73 -14.19 3.03
C PHE A 106 5.53 -14.39 2.09
N ASP A 107 5.49 -15.56 1.43
CA ASP A 107 4.37 -15.94 0.57
C ASP A 107 4.02 -14.84 -0.45
N VAL A 108 5.01 -14.40 -1.21
CA VAL A 108 4.91 -13.29 -2.15
C VAL A 108 4.98 -13.78 -3.61
N PRO A 109 4.52 -12.94 -4.58
CA PRO A 109 4.58 -13.29 -6.00
C PRO A 109 5.99 -13.67 -6.46
N GLN A 110 6.06 -14.50 -7.49
CA GLN A 110 7.31 -14.96 -8.09
C GLN A 110 7.93 -13.85 -8.94
N ARG A 111 8.57 -12.91 -8.27
CA ARG A 111 9.22 -11.74 -8.89
C ARG A 111 10.54 -11.43 -8.21
N GLN A 112 11.36 -10.65 -8.90
CA GLN A 112 12.61 -10.08 -8.38
C GLN A 112 12.64 -8.57 -8.64
N GLU A 113 13.48 -7.89 -7.88
CA GLU A 113 13.76 -6.47 -8.03
C GLU A 113 14.60 -6.20 -9.29
#